data_5b20d117ebcdd5b18536c788f16fea09
#
_entry.id   5b20d117ebcdd5b18536c788f16fea09
#
_cell.length_a   1.000
_cell.length_b   1.000
_cell.length_c   1.000
_cell.angle_alpha   90.00
_cell.angle_beta   90.00
_cell.angle_gamma   90.00
#
_symmetry.space_group_name_H-M   'P 1'
#
loop_
_entity.id
_entity.type
_entity.pdbx_description
1 polymer ?
#
loop_
_entity_poly.entity_id
_entity_poly.type
_entity_poly.pdbx_seq_one_letter_code
_entity_poly.pdbx_strand_id
1 'polypeptide(L)'
;MAECRLIKSDNLEVEISSGSMTRLAGVSQGLVGSNGIHLAIATIPPGCSSSPHYHVNCESAIYVSKGTGRFMVGENLETSLEIGPGDFLYVPAEAVHQPVNDGTEPLELIVARNTAREIVVEVEADKAKAP
;
A
#
# COMPACT_ATOMS: atom_id res chain seq x y z
N MET A 1 27.20 -16.19 4.77
CA MET A 1 26.28 -17.30 4.99
C MET A 1 24.87 -16.79 5.14
N ALA A 2 23.93 -17.46 4.50
CA ALA A 2 22.54 -17.04 4.52
C ALA A 2 21.86 -17.44 5.82
N GLU A 3 21.18 -16.51 6.44
CA GLU A 3 20.47 -16.76 7.71
C GLU A 3 19.06 -16.20 7.64
N CYS A 4 18.13 -16.94 8.22
CA CYS A 4 16.78 -16.41 8.42
C CYS A 4 16.81 -15.35 9.51
N ARG A 5 15.96 -14.34 9.38
CA ARG A 5 15.89 -13.26 10.36
C ARG A 5 14.47 -13.08 10.84
N LEU A 6 14.33 -12.83 12.13
CA LEU A 6 13.05 -12.50 12.74
C LEU A 6 13.03 -11.03 13.09
N ILE A 7 12.05 -10.30 12.60
CA ILE A 7 11.82 -8.91 12.99
C ILE A 7 10.59 -8.91 13.88
N LYS A 8 10.79 -8.53 15.13
CA LYS A 8 9.69 -8.50 16.10
C LYS A 8 8.77 -7.32 15.81
N SER A 9 7.53 -7.43 16.24
CA SER A 9 6.49 -6.43 15.95
C SER A 9 6.80 -5.04 16.53
N ASP A 10 7.67 -4.95 17.52
CA ASP A 10 8.06 -3.66 18.10
C ASP A 10 9.31 -3.07 17.44
N ASN A 11 9.87 -3.73 16.43
CA ASN A 11 11.07 -3.31 15.74
C ASN A 11 10.85 -3.07 14.25
N LEU A 12 9.62 -2.80 13.85
CA LEU A 12 9.31 -2.54 12.44
C LEU A 12 9.88 -1.18 12.02
N GLU A 13 10.16 -1.05 10.73
CA GLU A 13 10.73 0.16 10.17
C GLU A 13 9.62 1.10 9.71
N VAL A 14 9.60 2.31 10.23
CA VAL A 14 8.66 3.34 9.80
C VAL A 14 9.10 3.86 8.44
N GLU A 15 8.18 3.89 7.49
CA GLU A 15 8.47 4.34 6.13
C GLU A 15 7.62 5.54 5.77
N ILE A 16 8.17 6.39 4.91
CA ILE A 16 7.44 7.50 4.33
C ILE A 16 6.36 6.92 3.42
N SER A 17 5.14 7.44 3.56
CA SER A 17 4.01 6.98 2.79
C SER A 17 3.22 8.17 2.27
N SER A 18 2.21 7.92 1.44
CA SER A 18 1.47 8.99 0.77
C SER A 18 0.18 9.31 1.51
N GLY A 19 -0.22 10.59 1.47
CA GLY A 19 -1.46 11.05 2.08
C GLY A 19 -1.47 10.80 3.58
N SER A 20 -2.58 10.28 4.09
CA SER A 20 -2.75 9.99 5.51
C SER A 20 -2.39 8.56 5.88
N MET A 21 -1.87 7.79 4.94
CA MET A 21 -1.50 6.40 5.17
C MET A 21 -0.18 6.35 5.94
N THR A 22 -0.09 5.46 6.93
CA THR A 22 1.17 5.15 7.62
C THR A 22 1.64 3.77 7.18
N ARG A 23 2.95 3.53 7.23
CA ARG A 23 3.50 2.26 6.77
C ARG A 23 4.63 1.79 7.69
N LEU A 24 4.54 0.52 8.07
CA LEU A 24 5.55 -0.13 8.92
C LEU A 24 6.04 -1.37 8.18
N ALA A 25 7.33 -1.41 7.86
CA ALA A 25 7.91 -2.53 7.14
C ALA A 25 8.48 -3.57 8.09
N GLY A 26 8.22 -4.84 7.80
CA GLY A 26 8.81 -5.97 8.50
C GLY A 26 9.89 -6.65 7.69
N VAL A 27 9.82 -6.56 6.35
CA VAL A 27 10.86 -7.03 5.45
C VAL A 27 11.21 -5.90 4.52
N SER A 28 12.42 -5.37 4.64
CA SER A 28 12.89 -4.25 3.84
C SER A 28 14.40 -4.35 3.65
N GLN A 29 14.91 -3.58 2.70
CA GLN A 29 16.35 -3.51 2.48
C GLN A 29 17.06 -2.99 3.74
N GLY A 30 16.47 -1.99 4.42
CA GLY A 30 17.07 -1.42 5.62
C GLY A 30 17.12 -2.38 6.78
N LEU A 31 16.10 -3.21 6.95
CA LEU A 31 16.05 -4.15 8.08
C LEU A 31 16.84 -5.42 7.83
N VAL A 32 16.72 -5.99 6.63
CA VAL A 32 17.24 -7.34 6.38
C VAL A 32 18.11 -7.45 5.13
N GLY A 33 18.32 -6.36 4.42
CA GLY A 33 19.12 -6.37 3.21
C GLY A 33 18.45 -7.03 2.01
N SER A 34 17.11 -7.10 2.02
CA SER A 34 16.39 -7.73 0.91
C SER A 34 16.51 -6.88 -0.36
N ASN A 35 16.59 -7.55 -1.50
CA ASN A 35 16.67 -6.88 -2.80
C ASN A 35 15.40 -7.06 -3.61
N GLY A 36 14.82 -8.26 -3.58
CA GLY A 36 13.72 -8.62 -4.47
C GLY A 36 12.35 -8.59 -3.84
N ILE A 37 12.26 -8.45 -2.53
CA ILE A 37 10.97 -8.44 -1.84
C ILE A 37 10.93 -7.40 -0.74
N HIS A 38 9.70 -6.92 -0.47
CA HIS A 38 9.43 -5.96 0.59
C HIS A 38 8.03 -6.28 1.12
N LEU A 39 7.86 -6.26 2.44
CA LEU A 39 6.58 -6.57 3.06
C LEU A 39 6.31 -5.57 4.19
N ALA A 40 5.17 -4.92 4.14
CA ALA A 40 4.84 -3.87 5.09
C ALA A 40 3.36 -3.88 5.46
N ILE A 41 3.05 -3.26 6.58
CA ILE A 41 1.68 -3.01 7.02
C ILE A 41 1.37 -1.55 6.74
N ALA A 42 0.35 -1.30 5.93
CA ALA A 42 -0.15 0.04 5.64
C ALA A 42 -1.46 0.25 6.38
N THR A 43 -1.60 1.37 7.04
CA THR A 43 -2.82 1.69 7.79
C THR A 43 -3.35 3.05 7.36
N ILE A 44 -4.66 3.10 7.08
CA ILE A 44 -5.34 4.32 6.67
C ILE A 44 -6.41 4.62 7.72
N PRO A 45 -6.33 5.77 8.41
CA PRO A 45 -7.33 6.13 9.42
C PRO A 45 -8.71 6.30 8.81
N PRO A 46 -9.78 6.18 9.62
CA PRO A 46 -11.14 6.42 9.13
C PRO A 46 -11.28 7.80 8.49
N GLY A 47 -11.97 7.87 7.37
CA GLY A 47 -12.23 9.11 6.66
C GLY A 47 -11.06 9.65 5.87
N CYS A 48 -9.98 8.87 5.72
CA CYS A 48 -8.76 9.31 5.07
C CYS A 48 -8.44 8.45 3.85
N SER A 49 -7.41 8.84 3.12
CA SER A 49 -6.95 8.10 1.95
C SER A 49 -5.47 8.33 1.74
N SER A 50 -4.85 7.47 0.92
CA SER A 50 -3.53 7.80 0.38
C SER A 50 -3.71 8.76 -0.80
N SER A 51 -2.60 9.33 -1.27
CA SER A 51 -2.64 10.10 -2.52
C SER A 51 -2.75 9.13 -3.70
N PRO A 52 -3.46 9.51 -4.77
CA PRO A 52 -3.50 8.68 -5.98
C PRO A 52 -2.10 8.58 -6.58
N HIS A 53 -1.70 7.38 -6.99
CA HIS A 53 -0.34 7.18 -7.49
C HIS A 53 -0.23 5.90 -8.28
N TYR A 54 0.91 5.70 -8.93
CA TYR A 54 1.28 4.43 -9.51
C TYR A 54 2.76 4.15 -9.26
N HIS A 55 3.14 2.89 -9.36
CA HIS A 55 4.53 2.45 -9.17
C HIS A 55 5.12 2.12 -10.54
N VAL A 56 6.31 2.63 -10.81
CA VAL A 56 6.94 2.47 -12.13
C VAL A 56 7.60 1.10 -12.26
N ASN A 57 8.24 0.63 -11.20
CA ASN A 57 9.22 -0.45 -11.29
C ASN A 57 8.85 -1.72 -10.53
N CYS A 58 7.61 -1.86 -10.10
CA CYS A 58 7.22 -3.05 -9.33
C CYS A 58 5.74 -3.31 -9.40
N GLU A 59 5.37 -4.53 -9.06
CA GLU A 59 3.99 -4.91 -8.84
C GLU A 59 3.80 -5.18 -7.35
N SER A 60 2.57 -5.11 -6.88
CA SER A 60 2.24 -5.31 -5.47
C SER A 60 1.11 -6.31 -5.32
N ALA A 61 1.19 -7.07 -4.24
CA ALA A 61 0.10 -7.91 -3.78
C ALA A 61 -0.34 -7.38 -2.43
N ILE A 62 -1.64 -7.21 -2.24
CA ILE A 62 -2.20 -6.61 -1.03
C ILE A 62 -3.22 -7.56 -0.44
N TYR A 63 -3.13 -7.77 0.87
CA TYR A 63 -4.12 -8.52 1.63
C TYR A 63 -4.79 -7.57 2.63
N VAL A 64 -6.12 -7.52 2.64
CA VAL A 64 -6.86 -6.70 3.59
C VAL A 64 -7.02 -7.49 4.87
N SER A 65 -6.38 -7.04 5.95
CA SER A 65 -6.41 -7.75 7.23
C SER A 65 -7.48 -7.22 8.16
N LYS A 66 -7.76 -5.91 8.13
CA LYS A 66 -8.75 -5.28 9.01
C LYS A 66 -9.41 -4.12 8.31
N GLY A 67 -10.66 -3.88 8.66
CA GLY A 67 -11.40 -2.72 8.19
C GLY A 67 -11.99 -2.91 6.81
N THR A 68 -12.76 -1.93 6.37
CA THR A 68 -13.37 -1.91 5.05
C THR A 68 -13.05 -0.58 4.37
N GLY A 69 -13.17 -0.55 3.07
CA GLY A 69 -12.92 0.68 2.33
C GLY A 69 -13.11 0.45 0.86
N ARG A 70 -12.46 1.28 0.07
CA ARG A 70 -12.53 1.20 -1.38
C ARG A 70 -11.14 1.36 -1.97
N PHE A 71 -10.92 0.69 -3.07
CA PHE A 71 -9.69 0.82 -3.84
C PHE A 71 -10.08 1.43 -5.18
N MET A 72 -9.71 2.70 -5.37
CA MET A 72 -10.03 3.42 -6.60
C MET A 72 -8.98 3.05 -7.63
N VAL A 73 -9.42 2.67 -8.82
CA VAL A 73 -8.52 2.21 -9.89
C VAL A 73 -8.93 2.81 -11.23
N GLY A 74 -8.01 2.72 -12.20
CA GLY A 74 -8.18 3.28 -13.52
C GLY A 74 -7.39 4.57 -13.67
N GLU A 75 -7.07 4.95 -14.91
CA GLU A 75 -6.27 6.15 -15.16
C GLU A 75 -6.86 7.40 -14.51
N ASN A 76 -8.18 7.47 -14.44
CA ASN A 76 -8.88 8.60 -13.85
C ASN A 76 -9.60 8.21 -12.56
N LEU A 77 -9.21 7.10 -11.95
CA LEU A 77 -9.83 6.58 -10.74
C LEU A 77 -11.34 6.40 -10.89
N GLU A 78 -11.75 5.98 -12.07
CA GLU A 78 -13.18 5.92 -12.41
C GLU A 78 -13.87 4.67 -11.88
N THR A 79 -13.09 3.66 -11.43
CA THR A 79 -13.66 2.41 -10.92
C THR A 79 -13.39 2.28 -9.43
N SER A 80 -14.43 1.96 -8.67
CA SER A 80 -14.34 1.76 -7.23
C SER A 80 -14.51 0.28 -6.92
N LEU A 81 -13.51 -0.31 -6.28
CA LEU A 81 -13.57 -1.70 -5.82
C LEU A 81 -13.79 -1.68 -4.31
N GLU A 82 -14.88 -2.29 -3.85
CA GLU A 82 -15.13 -2.38 -2.41
C GLU A 82 -14.26 -3.49 -1.83
N ILE A 83 -13.57 -3.20 -0.72
CA ILE A 83 -12.65 -4.14 -0.10
C ILE A 83 -12.99 -4.33 1.38
N GLY A 84 -12.72 -5.52 1.88
CA GLY A 84 -12.93 -5.89 3.27
C GLY A 84 -12.00 -7.01 3.70
N PRO A 85 -12.05 -7.41 4.98
CA PRO A 85 -11.11 -8.40 5.51
C PRO A 85 -11.14 -9.71 4.73
N GLY A 86 -9.97 -10.20 4.40
CA GLY A 86 -9.82 -11.44 3.64
C GLY A 86 -9.68 -11.25 2.14
N ASP A 87 -9.89 -10.03 1.65
CA ASP A 87 -9.77 -9.76 0.21
C ASP A 87 -8.31 -9.57 -0.20
N PHE A 88 -8.02 -9.90 -1.44
CA PHE A 88 -6.71 -9.70 -2.05
C PHE A 88 -6.82 -8.76 -3.24
N LEU A 89 -5.81 -7.93 -3.40
CA LEU A 89 -5.69 -7.02 -4.54
C LEU A 89 -4.36 -7.27 -5.24
N TYR A 90 -4.37 -7.19 -6.55
CA TYR A 90 -3.16 -7.21 -7.35
C TYR A 90 -3.01 -5.86 -8.03
N VAL A 91 -1.84 -5.24 -7.90
CA VAL A 91 -1.54 -3.93 -8.49
C VAL A 91 -0.35 -4.10 -9.43
N PRO A 92 -0.58 -4.13 -10.74
CA PRO A 92 0.53 -4.19 -11.69
C PRO A 92 1.30 -2.87 -11.73
N ALA A 93 2.51 -2.92 -12.27
CA ALA A 93 3.28 -1.71 -12.49
C ALA A 93 2.47 -0.73 -13.36
N GLU A 94 2.60 0.55 -13.06
CA GLU A 94 1.99 1.66 -13.79
C GLU A 94 0.46 1.77 -13.66
N ALA A 95 -0.17 0.95 -12.82
CA ALA A 95 -1.61 1.06 -12.60
C ALA A 95 -1.90 2.12 -11.54
N VAL A 96 -2.64 3.14 -11.94
CA VAL A 96 -3.04 4.22 -11.03
C VAL A 96 -4.05 3.68 -10.01
N HIS A 97 -3.83 3.97 -8.74
CA HIS A 97 -4.71 3.49 -7.68
C HIS A 97 -4.69 4.43 -6.48
N GLN A 98 -5.73 4.31 -5.66
CA GLN A 98 -5.86 5.10 -4.43
C GLN A 98 -6.71 4.33 -3.43
N PRO A 99 -6.13 3.78 -2.37
CA PRO A 99 -6.93 3.23 -1.28
C PRO A 99 -7.62 4.35 -0.50
N VAL A 100 -8.87 4.11 -0.16
CA VAL A 100 -9.72 5.08 0.54
C VAL A 100 -10.40 4.36 1.70
N ASN A 101 -10.31 4.94 2.88
CA ASN A 101 -11.04 4.44 4.05
C ASN A 101 -12.23 5.37 4.33
N ASP A 102 -13.40 4.99 3.84
CA ASP A 102 -14.64 5.71 4.11
C ASP A 102 -15.46 5.02 5.21
N GLY A 103 -14.85 4.11 5.94
CA GLY A 103 -15.48 3.44 7.07
C GLY A 103 -15.22 4.15 8.39
N THR A 104 -15.51 3.46 9.48
CA THR A 104 -15.39 4.00 10.84
C THR A 104 -14.24 3.39 11.63
N GLU A 105 -13.54 2.39 11.07
CA GLU A 105 -12.43 1.69 11.69
C GLU A 105 -11.17 1.89 10.84
N PRO A 106 -9.98 1.74 11.42
CA PRO A 106 -8.76 1.78 10.59
C PRO A 106 -8.77 0.67 9.54
N LEU A 107 -8.30 1.00 8.35
CA LEU A 107 -8.14 0.04 7.26
C LEU A 107 -6.68 -0.41 7.26
N GLU A 108 -6.46 -1.71 7.48
CA GLU A 108 -5.11 -2.26 7.54
C GLU A 108 -4.87 -3.18 6.34
N LEU A 109 -3.80 -2.89 5.62
CA LEU A 109 -3.42 -3.62 4.41
C LEU A 109 -2.02 -4.21 4.61
N ILE A 110 -1.86 -5.48 4.26
CA ILE A 110 -0.55 -6.11 4.23
C ILE A 110 -0.08 -6.05 2.78
N VAL A 111 1.02 -5.36 2.53
CA VAL A 111 1.47 -5.03 1.18
C VAL A 111 2.82 -5.66 0.89
N ALA A 112 2.85 -6.51 -0.11
CA ALA A 112 4.07 -7.12 -0.63
C ALA A 112 4.39 -6.50 -1.98
N ARG A 113 5.66 -6.27 -2.25
CA ARG A 113 6.11 -5.84 -3.58
C ARG A 113 7.42 -6.53 -3.94
N ASN A 114 7.76 -6.55 -5.22
CA ASN A 114 8.91 -7.30 -5.72
C ASN A 114 10.12 -6.43 -5.99
N THR A 115 10.31 -5.37 -5.20
CA THR A 115 11.49 -4.52 -5.29
C THR A 115 11.84 -3.95 -3.92
N ALA A 116 13.12 -3.74 -3.67
CA ALA A 116 13.56 -3.09 -2.45
C ALA A 116 13.22 -1.60 -2.47
N ARG A 117 13.30 -0.98 -3.63
CA ARG A 117 13.06 0.47 -3.78
C ARG A 117 12.01 0.71 -4.85
N GLU A 118 10.86 1.20 -4.42
CA GLU A 118 9.80 1.55 -5.35
C GLU A 118 10.03 2.95 -5.92
N ILE A 119 9.62 3.14 -7.16
CA ILE A 119 9.56 4.46 -7.77
C ILE A 119 8.09 4.79 -7.91
N VAL A 120 7.64 5.82 -7.19
CA VAL A 120 6.24 6.20 -7.09
C VAL A 120 6.04 7.52 -7.81
N VAL A 121 4.97 7.59 -8.61
CA VAL A 121 4.56 8.82 -9.27
C VAL A 121 3.16 9.17 -8.78
N GLU A 122 3.02 10.34 -8.16
CA GLU A 122 1.72 10.81 -7.70
C GLU A 122 0.99 11.51 -8.84
N VAL A 123 -0.33 11.32 -8.90
CA VAL A 123 -1.16 11.95 -9.92
C VAL A 123 -2.13 12.90 -9.23
N GLU A 124 -2.66 13.85 -10.01
CA GLU A 124 -3.57 14.86 -9.45
C GLU A 124 -4.95 14.26 -9.22
N ALA A 125 -5.33 14.15 -7.96
CA ALA A 125 -6.59 13.54 -7.57
C ALA A 125 -7.80 14.32 -8.07
N ASP A 126 -7.70 15.64 -8.06
CA ASP A 126 -8.83 16.50 -8.46
C ASP A 126 -9.18 16.32 -9.93
N LYS A 127 -8.20 16.07 -10.77
CA LYS A 127 -8.45 15.81 -12.19
C LYS A 127 -9.06 14.44 -12.41
N ALA A 128 -8.63 13.46 -11.63
CA ALA A 128 -9.14 12.11 -11.74
C ALA A 128 -10.53 11.98 -11.12
N LYS A 129 -10.80 12.76 -10.09
CA LYS A 129 -12.00 12.62 -9.26
C LYS A 129 -12.86 13.85 -9.25
N ALA A 130 -12.78 14.69 -10.27
CA ALA A 130 -13.57 15.90 -10.32
C ALA A 130 -15.04 15.57 -10.11
N PRO A 131 -15.70 16.21 -9.16
CA PRO A 131 -17.09 15.94 -8.87
C PRO A 131 -18.00 16.40 -10.01
#